data_94ab31ab30baa97383367edd664a3e41
#
_entry.id   94ab31ab30baa97383367edd664a3e41
#
_cell.length_a   1.000
_cell.length_b   1.000
_cell.length_c   1.000
_cell.angle_alpha   90.00
_cell.angle_beta   90.00
_cell.angle_gamma   90.00
#
_symmetry.space_group_name_H-M   'P 1'
#
loop_
_entity.id
_entity.type
_entity.pdbx_description
1 polymer ?
#
loop_
_entity_poly.entity_id
_entity_poly.type
_entity_poly.pdbx_seq_one_letter_code
_entity_poly.pdbx_strand_id
1 'polypeptide(L)'
;MINKYGKEIDLDALRHSAGEDKLKKLLPELGVKWREQFAFDETGLRRHKYDAAVFREDGSVAFLIEYDGAPHWSAEWYEKAGTRPERCRMHVAKQMLSDAYKAEIAAKKGIPLLRISPMQDKEMHSLLVSWIWRFVDGDVHKSNEINAVKMMDKYGWEFSYIPPSEPSKDEARFLDERLNDF
;
A
#
# COMPACT_ATOMS: atom_id res chain seq x y z
N MET A 1 -8.27 -23.95 4.27
CA MET A 1 -8.69 -24.18 2.84
C MET A 1 -7.58 -24.98 2.17
N ILE A 2 -7.91 -25.99 1.36
CA ILE A 2 -6.90 -26.79 0.63
C ILE A 2 -6.80 -26.25 -0.79
N ASN A 3 -5.58 -25.93 -1.26
CA ASN A 3 -5.35 -25.48 -2.62
C ASN A 3 -5.40 -26.65 -3.63
N LYS A 4 -5.37 -26.34 -4.93
CA LYS A 4 -5.39 -27.35 -6.00
C LYS A 4 -4.23 -28.37 -5.97
N TYR A 5 -3.21 -28.14 -5.14
CA TYR A 5 -2.05 -29.02 -4.93
C TYR A 5 -2.16 -29.83 -3.61
N GLY A 6 -3.34 -29.82 -2.95
CA GLY A 6 -3.58 -30.53 -1.69
C GLY A 6 -2.91 -29.92 -0.46
N LYS A 7 -2.38 -28.70 -0.57
CA LYS A 7 -1.72 -28.00 0.51
C LYS A 7 -2.71 -27.13 1.29
N GLU A 8 -2.72 -27.28 2.61
CA GLU A 8 -3.53 -26.43 3.47
C GLU A 8 -3.03 -24.98 3.40
N ILE A 9 -3.95 -24.07 3.06
CA ILE A 9 -3.67 -22.62 3.03
C ILE A 9 -4.23 -22.02 4.31
N ASP A 10 -3.37 -21.45 5.10
CA ASP A 10 -3.77 -20.56 6.17
C ASP A 10 -4.23 -19.22 5.56
N LEU A 11 -5.55 -19.02 5.54
CA LEU A 11 -6.14 -17.81 4.98
C LEU A 11 -5.83 -16.56 5.82
N ASP A 12 -5.59 -16.73 7.11
CA ASP A 12 -5.26 -15.59 7.98
C ASP A 12 -3.80 -15.16 7.75
N ALA A 13 -2.88 -16.12 7.53
CA ALA A 13 -1.52 -15.81 7.10
C ALA A 13 -1.43 -15.16 5.71
N LEU A 14 -2.47 -15.35 4.84
CA LEU A 14 -2.56 -14.66 3.56
C LEU A 14 -3.20 -13.27 3.65
N ARG A 15 -3.94 -12.98 4.72
CA ARG A 15 -4.65 -11.71 4.90
C ARG A 15 -3.79 -10.62 5.52
N HIS A 16 -2.78 -11.00 6.29
CA HIS A 16 -1.87 -10.06 6.94
C HIS A 16 -0.44 -10.37 6.49
N SER A 17 0.24 -9.37 5.98
CA SER A 17 1.66 -9.49 5.70
C SER A 17 2.45 -9.34 7.01
N ALA A 18 3.58 -10.03 7.12
CA ALA A 18 4.49 -9.87 8.27
C ALA A 18 4.91 -8.39 8.47
N GLY A 19 4.93 -7.61 7.40
CA GLY A 19 5.22 -6.18 7.45
C GLY A 19 4.10 -5.35 8.06
N GLU A 20 2.82 -5.66 7.73
CA GLU A 20 1.68 -5.00 8.37
C GLU A 20 1.64 -5.30 9.87
N ASP A 21 1.89 -6.55 10.27
CA ASP A 21 1.97 -6.92 11.69
C ASP A 21 3.10 -6.18 12.41
N LYS A 22 4.21 -5.93 11.73
CA LYS A 22 5.32 -5.15 12.25
C LYS A 22 4.95 -3.68 12.41
N LEU A 23 4.23 -3.09 11.44
CA LEU A 23 3.69 -1.73 11.56
C LEU A 23 2.78 -1.60 12.78
N LYS A 24 1.85 -2.55 12.98
CA LYS A 24 0.93 -2.57 14.13
C LYS A 24 1.63 -2.65 15.49
N LYS A 25 2.84 -3.19 15.54
CA LYS A 25 3.66 -3.20 16.76
C LYS A 25 4.44 -1.90 16.94
N LEU A 26 5.07 -1.42 15.89
CA LEU A 26 5.96 -0.26 15.96
C LEU A 26 5.22 1.07 16.18
N LEU A 27 4.08 1.30 15.54
CA LEU A 27 3.36 2.57 15.66
C LEU A 27 2.92 2.91 17.09
N PRO A 28 2.34 1.98 17.88
CA PRO A 28 2.07 2.22 19.30
C PRO A 28 3.33 2.48 20.13
N GLU A 29 4.43 1.76 19.86
CA GLU A 29 5.70 1.92 20.58
C GLU A 29 6.30 3.33 20.35
N LEU A 30 6.06 3.91 19.17
CA LEU A 30 6.49 5.27 18.82
C LEU A 30 5.59 6.38 19.40
N GLY A 31 4.51 6.00 20.11
CA GLY A 31 3.65 6.93 20.85
C GLY A 31 2.80 7.87 19.99
N VAL A 32 2.63 7.58 18.70
CA VAL A 32 1.84 8.42 17.79
C VAL A 32 0.37 8.03 17.77
N LYS A 33 -0.51 8.97 17.46
CA LYS A 33 -1.91 8.69 17.14
C LYS A 33 -1.97 8.09 15.75
N TRP A 34 -2.54 6.90 15.62
CA TRP A 34 -2.65 6.21 14.34
C TRP A 34 -3.93 5.40 14.22
N ARG A 35 -4.29 5.00 13.01
CA ARG A 35 -5.43 4.11 12.72
C ARG A 35 -5.07 3.16 11.59
N GLU A 36 -5.33 1.86 11.80
CA GLU A 36 -5.17 0.84 10.77
C GLU A 36 -6.30 0.89 9.75
N GLN A 37 -6.06 0.34 8.57
CA GLN A 37 -7.03 0.20 7.48
C GLN A 37 -7.80 1.50 7.23
N PHE A 38 -7.05 2.61 7.19
CA PHE A 38 -7.62 3.94 7.05
C PHE A 38 -8.16 4.18 5.64
N ALA A 39 -9.37 4.70 5.56
CA ALA A 39 -9.95 5.23 4.32
C ALA A 39 -10.57 6.59 4.58
N PHE A 40 -10.60 7.43 3.55
CA PHE A 40 -11.34 8.70 3.58
C PHE A 40 -12.85 8.44 3.51
N ASP A 41 -13.63 9.25 4.23
CA ASP A 41 -15.09 9.09 4.33
C ASP A 41 -15.86 9.56 3.10
N GLU A 42 -15.21 10.25 2.15
CA GLU A 42 -15.85 10.75 0.94
C GLU A 42 -16.39 9.60 0.08
N THR A 43 -17.50 9.88 -0.59
CA THR A 43 -18.13 8.93 -1.51
C THR A 43 -17.13 8.46 -2.58
N GLY A 44 -17.04 7.15 -2.76
CA GLY A 44 -16.11 6.53 -3.70
C GLY A 44 -14.70 6.24 -3.14
N LEU A 45 -14.28 6.89 -2.04
CA LEU A 45 -12.94 6.66 -1.47
C LEU A 45 -12.88 5.61 -0.37
N ARG A 46 -14.01 5.24 0.25
CA ARG A 46 -14.08 4.29 1.38
C ARG A 46 -13.51 2.90 1.08
N ARG A 47 -13.49 2.49 -0.18
CA ARG A 47 -12.91 1.21 -0.61
C ARG A 47 -11.40 1.22 -0.74
N HIS A 48 -10.79 2.42 -0.84
CA HIS A 48 -9.35 2.60 -0.98
C HIS A 48 -8.72 2.77 0.40
N LYS A 49 -8.47 1.64 1.04
CA LYS A 49 -7.89 1.61 2.38
C LYS A 49 -6.38 1.63 2.30
N TYR A 50 -5.77 2.45 3.14
CA TYR A 50 -4.35 2.46 3.44
C TYR A 50 -4.09 1.59 4.66
N ASP A 51 -2.93 0.93 4.74
CA ASP A 51 -2.61 0.04 5.86
C ASP A 51 -2.60 0.79 7.18
N ALA A 52 -2.08 2.02 7.19
CA ALA A 52 -2.19 2.90 8.33
C ALA A 52 -2.25 4.38 7.95
N ALA A 53 -2.82 5.18 8.84
CA ALA A 53 -2.70 6.64 8.84
C ALA A 53 -2.16 7.10 10.20
N VAL A 54 -1.22 8.03 10.18
CA VAL A 54 -0.68 8.70 11.37
C VAL A 54 -1.28 10.11 11.45
N PHE A 55 -1.63 10.53 12.66
CA PHE A 55 -2.35 11.78 12.91
C PHE A 55 -1.52 12.77 13.71
N ARG A 56 -1.72 14.05 13.46
CA ARG A 56 -1.25 15.13 14.31
C ARG A 56 -2.13 15.30 15.55
N GLU A 57 -1.68 16.12 16.48
CA GLU A 57 -2.46 16.44 17.69
C GLU A 57 -3.83 17.07 17.39
N ASP A 58 -3.92 17.87 16.33
CA ASP A 58 -5.17 18.49 15.87
C ASP A 58 -6.15 17.52 15.20
N GLY A 59 -5.79 16.24 15.08
CA GLY A 59 -6.58 15.20 14.44
C GLY A 59 -6.46 15.16 12.91
N SER A 60 -5.67 16.03 12.29
CA SER A 60 -5.41 15.96 10.86
C SER A 60 -4.48 14.79 10.53
N VAL A 61 -4.63 14.20 9.32
CA VAL A 61 -3.73 13.14 8.85
C VAL A 61 -2.36 13.75 8.58
N ALA A 62 -1.33 13.27 9.25
CA ALA A 62 0.05 13.69 9.07
C ALA A 62 0.65 13.03 7.83
N PHE A 63 0.51 11.71 7.73
CA PHE A 63 0.90 10.92 6.56
C PHE A 63 0.18 9.57 6.54
N LEU A 64 0.19 8.93 5.38
CA LEU A 64 -0.36 7.61 5.13
C LEU A 64 0.76 6.58 4.99
N ILE A 65 0.47 5.32 5.26
CA ILE A 65 1.43 4.21 5.15
C ILE A 65 0.80 3.09 4.35
N GLU A 66 1.57 2.54 3.40
CA GLU A 66 1.31 1.31 2.65
C GLU A 66 2.50 0.37 2.79
N TYR A 67 2.24 -0.89 3.06
CA TYR A 67 3.25 -1.94 3.02
C TYR A 67 3.08 -2.78 1.76
N ASP A 68 4.01 -2.62 0.83
CA ASP A 68 3.99 -3.28 -0.48
C ASP A 68 4.56 -4.69 -0.41
N GLY A 69 3.78 -5.62 0.17
CA GLY A 69 4.12 -7.03 0.24
C GLY A 69 4.19 -7.71 -1.13
N ALA A 70 4.52 -9.00 -1.15
CA ALA A 70 4.67 -9.79 -2.38
C ALA A 70 3.47 -9.71 -3.36
N PRO A 71 2.20 -9.59 -2.94
CA PRO A 71 1.07 -9.43 -3.85
C PRO A 71 1.15 -8.24 -4.79
N HIS A 72 1.82 -7.16 -4.37
CA HIS A 72 1.92 -5.93 -5.16
C HIS A 72 2.81 -6.06 -6.40
N TRP A 73 3.71 -7.05 -6.43
CA TRP A 73 4.73 -7.16 -7.49
C TRP A 73 5.02 -8.60 -7.93
N SER A 74 4.56 -9.65 -7.20
CA SER A 74 4.93 -11.03 -7.49
C SER A 74 3.77 -11.86 -8.05
N ALA A 75 3.83 -12.18 -9.33
CA ALA A 75 2.93 -13.15 -9.96
C ALA A 75 3.10 -14.56 -9.34
N GLU A 76 4.32 -14.90 -8.88
CA GLU A 76 4.60 -16.17 -8.20
C GLU A 76 3.84 -16.30 -6.88
N TRP A 77 3.65 -15.21 -6.16
CA TRP A 77 2.87 -15.21 -4.93
C TRP A 77 1.43 -15.64 -5.22
N TYR A 78 0.80 -15.09 -6.26
CA TYR A 78 -0.55 -15.46 -6.67
C TYR A 78 -0.63 -16.91 -7.14
N GLU A 79 0.39 -17.43 -7.83
CA GLU A 79 0.47 -18.82 -8.24
C GLU A 79 0.54 -19.76 -7.02
N LYS A 80 1.37 -19.45 -6.03
CA LYS A 80 1.47 -20.18 -4.76
C LYS A 80 0.15 -20.11 -3.97
N ALA A 81 -0.55 -19.00 -4.01
CA ALA A 81 -1.87 -18.83 -3.42
C ALA A 81 -2.99 -19.57 -4.19
N GLY A 82 -2.68 -20.27 -5.28
CA GLY A 82 -3.63 -21.11 -6.03
C GLY A 82 -4.30 -20.41 -7.21
N THR A 83 -3.90 -19.20 -7.56
CA THR A 83 -4.36 -18.51 -8.76
C THR A 83 -3.85 -19.22 -10.01
N ARG A 84 -4.67 -19.30 -11.06
CA ARG A 84 -4.27 -19.88 -12.33
C ARG A 84 -3.13 -19.05 -12.94
N PRO A 85 -2.05 -19.67 -13.49
CA PRO A 85 -0.87 -18.96 -13.98
C PRO A 85 -1.19 -17.84 -14.98
N GLU A 86 -2.15 -18.06 -15.86
CA GLU A 86 -2.59 -17.09 -16.86
C GLU A 86 -3.22 -15.82 -16.27
N ARG A 87 -3.69 -15.89 -15.02
CA ARG A 87 -4.30 -14.76 -14.29
C ARG A 87 -3.34 -14.05 -13.33
N CYS A 88 -2.21 -14.68 -12.98
CA CYS A 88 -1.31 -14.13 -11.96
C CYS A 88 -0.81 -12.73 -12.31
N ARG A 89 -0.36 -12.51 -13.57
CA ARG A 89 0.09 -11.20 -14.03
C ARG A 89 -1.01 -10.14 -14.02
N MET A 90 -2.24 -10.54 -14.36
CA MET A 90 -3.39 -9.65 -14.32
C MET A 90 -3.68 -9.19 -12.88
N HIS A 91 -3.54 -10.07 -11.87
CA HIS A 91 -3.71 -9.68 -10.48
C HIS A 91 -2.64 -8.69 -10.03
N VAL A 92 -1.38 -8.91 -10.40
CA VAL A 92 -0.30 -7.94 -10.13
C VAL A 92 -0.60 -6.60 -10.78
N ALA A 93 -0.95 -6.58 -12.07
CA ALA A 93 -1.28 -5.35 -12.77
C ALA A 93 -2.44 -4.60 -12.10
N LYS A 94 -3.50 -5.32 -11.71
CA LYS A 94 -4.64 -4.75 -10.98
C LYS A 94 -4.22 -4.14 -9.64
N GLN A 95 -3.36 -4.84 -8.89
CA GLN A 95 -2.84 -4.32 -7.62
C GLN A 95 -2.05 -3.03 -7.83
N MET A 96 -1.16 -3.01 -8.84
CA MET A 96 -0.39 -1.82 -9.19
C MET A 96 -1.28 -0.63 -9.55
N LEU A 97 -2.37 -0.86 -10.30
CA LEU A 97 -3.33 0.18 -10.63
C LEU A 97 -4.04 0.72 -9.38
N SER A 98 -4.46 -0.17 -8.47
CA SER A 98 -5.04 0.23 -7.18
C SER A 98 -4.07 1.08 -6.36
N ASP A 99 -2.80 0.70 -6.35
CA ASP A 99 -1.75 1.40 -5.62
C ASP A 99 -1.45 2.77 -6.22
N ALA A 100 -1.42 2.87 -7.55
CA ALA A 100 -1.28 4.15 -8.25
C ALA A 100 -2.46 5.08 -7.94
N TYR A 101 -3.68 4.56 -7.93
CA TYR A 101 -4.86 5.34 -7.58
C TYR A 101 -4.85 5.83 -6.13
N LYS A 102 -4.44 4.99 -5.17
CA LYS A 102 -4.25 5.41 -3.77
C LYS A 102 -3.20 6.52 -3.64
N ALA A 103 -2.09 6.39 -4.36
CA ALA A 103 -1.05 7.42 -4.40
C ALA A 103 -1.58 8.75 -4.94
N GLU A 104 -2.40 8.72 -5.98
CA GLU A 104 -3.05 9.91 -6.54
C GLU A 104 -4.02 10.57 -5.55
N ILE A 105 -4.84 9.78 -4.83
CA ILE A 105 -5.73 10.32 -3.79
C ILE A 105 -4.91 11.06 -2.73
N ALA A 106 -3.83 10.45 -2.24
CA ALA A 106 -2.94 11.06 -1.25
C ALA A 106 -2.35 12.37 -1.77
N ALA A 107 -1.87 12.38 -3.03
CA ALA A 107 -1.33 13.55 -3.71
C ALA A 107 -2.35 14.68 -3.84
N LYS A 108 -3.56 14.40 -4.32
CA LYS A 108 -4.65 15.39 -4.44
C LYS A 108 -5.03 16.01 -3.11
N LYS A 109 -4.93 15.25 -2.03
CA LYS A 109 -5.20 15.73 -0.66
C LYS A 109 -4.00 16.46 -0.03
N GLY A 110 -2.85 16.49 -0.67
CA GLY A 110 -1.62 17.04 -0.12
C GLY A 110 -1.12 16.28 1.11
N ILE A 111 -1.39 14.97 1.18
CA ILE A 111 -1.01 14.11 2.31
C ILE A 111 0.15 13.24 1.86
N PRO A 112 1.31 13.27 2.55
CA PRO A 112 2.45 12.42 2.24
C PRO A 112 2.10 10.94 2.38
N LEU A 113 2.63 10.10 1.47
CA LEU A 113 2.43 8.65 1.45
C LEU A 113 3.78 7.93 1.58
N LEU A 114 3.97 7.23 2.69
CA LEU A 114 5.10 6.35 2.92
C LEU A 114 4.77 4.95 2.39
N ARG A 115 5.54 4.49 1.40
CA ARG A 115 5.46 3.11 0.92
C ARG A 115 6.67 2.33 1.40
N ILE A 116 6.45 1.18 2.04
CA ILE A 116 7.47 0.33 2.62
C ILE A 116 7.40 -1.03 1.95
N SER A 117 8.52 -1.51 1.42
CA SER A 117 8.64 -2.85 0.85
C SER A 117 9.33 -3.82 1.81
N PRO A 118 9.25 -5.14 1.59
CA PRO A 118 10.01 -6.13 2.36
C PRO A 118 11.52 -5.89 2.34
N MET A 119 12.05 -5.23 1.31
CA MET A 119 13.47 -4.87 1.24
C MET A 119 13.88 -3.86 2.31
N GLN A 120 12.91 -3.07 2.78
CA GLN A 120 13.08 -2.02 3.80
C GLN A 120 12.66 -2.48 5.21
N ASP A 121 12.32 -3.75 5.40
CA ASP A 121 11.86 -4.27 6.69
C ASP A 121 12.82 -3.98 7.85
N LYS A 122 14.13 -4.06 7.60
CA LYS A 122 15.15 -3.78 8.64
C LYS A 122 15.19 -2.30 9.01
N GLU A 123 14.84 -1.43 8.08
CA GLU A 123 14.89 0.02 8.19
C GLU A 123 13.54 0.62 8.59
N MET A 124 12.49 -0.19 8.69
CA MET A 124 11.11 0.27 8.93
C MET A 124 11.02 1.19 10.15
N HIS A 125 11.66 0.82 11.26
CA HIS A 125 11.66 1.64 12.47
C HIS A 125 12.28 3.03 12.23
N SER A 126 13.46 3.09 11.62
CA SER A 126 14.14 4.36 11.35
C SER A 126 13.39 5.22 10.32
N LEU A 127 12.76 4.60 9.33
CA LEU A 127 11.88 5.29 8.38
C LEU A 127 10.68 5.92 9.10
N LEU A 128 9.99 5.16 9.96
CA LEU A 128 8.86 5.69 10.73
C LEU A 128 9.27 6.83 11.65
N VAL A 129 10.37 6.71 12.39
CA VAL A 129 10.91 7.78 13.24
C VAL A 129 11.19 9.04 12.42
N SER A 130 11.86 8.90 11.28
CA SER A 130 12.16 10.01 10.38
C SER A 130 10.90 10.73 9.87
N TRP A 131 9.86 9.95 9.48
CA TRP A 131 8.61 10.49 8.99
C TRP A 131 7.76 11.13 10.08
N ILE A 132 7.73 10.56 11.29
CA ILE A 132 7.08 11.14 12.47
C ILE A 132 7.72 12.48 12.79
N TRP A 133 9.05 12.51 12.91
CA TRP A 133 9.78 13.77 13.19
C TRP A 133 9.48 14.84 12.14
N ARG A 134 9.41 14.45 10.86
CA ARG A 134 9.18 15.40 9.76
C ARG A 134 7.74 15.89 9.67
N PHE A 135 6.75 15.03 9.81
CA PHE A 135 5.36 15.32 9.48
C PHE A 135 4.41 15.43 10.69
N VAL A 136 4.83 14.98 11.86
CA VAL A 136 4.06 15.12 13.11
C VAL A 136 4.66 16.20 13.99
N ASP A 137 5.96 16.11 14.29
CA ASP A 137 6.63 16.97 15.26
C ASP A 137 7.22 18.24 14.62
N GLY A 138 7.52 18.23 13.33
CA GLY A 138 8.14 19.34 12.61
C GLY A 138 7.14 20.29 11.98
N ASP A 139 7.52 21.57 11.90
CA ASP A 139 6.79 22.63 11.16
C ASP A 139 6.93 22.51 9.63
N VAL A 140 6.97 21.31 9.08
CA VAL A 140 7.23 21.12 7.66
C VAL A 140 5.95 21.31 6.86
N HIS A 141 6.01 22.19 5.87
CA HIS A 141 4.98 22.36 4.86
C HIS A 141 4.63 21.01 4.23
N LYS A 142 3.32 20.74 4.08
CA LYS A 142 2.77 19.55 3.44
C LYS A 142 3.42 19.37 2.07
N SER A 143 4.32 18.41 1.94
CA SER A 143 4.89 18.02 0.65
C SER A 143 4.39 16.63 0.30
N ASN A 144 3.95 16.44 -0.93
CA ASN A 144 3.64 15.10 -1.46
C ASN A 144 4.94 14.35 -1.66
N GLU A 145 5.37 13.64 -0.63
CA GLU A 145 6.53 12.78 -0.72
C GLU A 145 6.08 11.32 -0.82
N ILE A 146 6.44 10.69 -1.90
CA ILE A 146 6.19 9.28 -2.13
C ILE A 146 7.53 8.57 -2.17
N ASN A 147 7.68 7.59 -1.30
CA ASN A 147 8.82 6.71 -1.32
C ASN A 147 8.59 5.61 -2.37
N ALA A 148 9.13 5.79 -3.57
CA ALA A 148 9.00 4.83 -4.66
C ALA A 148 10.03 3.70 -4.52
N VAL A 149 9.57 2.46 -4.65
CA VAL A 149 10.41 1.26 -4.59
C VAL A 149 10.34 0.52 -5.91
N LYS A 150 11.51 0.18 -6.45
CA LYS A 150 11.62 -0.72 -7.61
C LYS A 150 11.65 -2.16 -7.14
N MET A 151 10.88 -3.02 -7.80
CA MET A 151 10.78 -4.43 -7.50
C MET A 151 10.80 -5.25 -8.78
N MET A 152 11.31 -6.48 -8.69
CA MET A 152 11.32 -7.43 -9.80
C MET A 152 10.64 -8.74 -9.38
N ASP A 153 9.80 -9.29 -10.25
CA ASP A 153 9.27 -10.63 -10.07
C ASP A 153 10.17 -11.71 -10.68
N LYS A 154 9.83 -12.99 -10.51
CA LYS A 154 10.60 -14.12 -11.08
C LYS A 154 10.61 -14.15 -12.62
N TYR A 155 9.75 -13.39 -13.27
CA TYR A 155 9.67 -13.30 -14.73
C TYR A 155 10.54 -12.17 -15.30
N GLY A 156 11.30 -11.47 -14.42
CA GLY A 156 12.19 -10.38 -14.81
C GLY A 156 11.46 -9.07 -15.10
N TRP A 157 10.23 -8.92 -14.64
CA TRP A 157 9.50 -7.67 -14.77
C TRP A 157 9.91 -6.70 -13.68
N GLU A 158 10.31 -5.53 -14.11
CA GLU A 158 10.59 -4.42 -13.20
C GLU A 158 9.34 -3.57 -13.01
N PHE A 159 8.93 -3.38 -11.74
CA PHE A 159 7.81 -2.55 -11.35
C PHE A 159 8.34 -1.33 -10.60
N SER A 160 7.84 -0.16 -10.97
CA SER A 160 8.18 1.09 -10.29
C SER A 160 6.89 1.75 -9.81
N TYR A 161 6.80 1.97 -8.51
CA TYR A 161 5.72 2.75 -7.91
C TYR A 161 6.04 4.24 -8.01
N ILE A 162 6.13 4.74 -9.21
CA ILE A 162 6.10 6.17 -9.46
C ILE A 162 4.65 6.48 -9.75
N PRO A 163 3.95 7.27 -8.94
CA PRO A 163 2.59 7.64 -9.25
C PRO A 163 2.61 8.35 -10.62
N PRO A 164 1.73 7.96 -11.53
CA PRO A 164 1.58 8.68 -12.78
C PRO A 164 1.21 10.14 -12.45
N SER A 165 1.81 11.07 -13.18
CA SER A 165 1.29 12.43 -13.27
C SER A 165 -0.17 12.33 -13.68
N GLU A 166 -1.07 12.79 -12.83
CA GLU A 166 -2.53 12.77 -12.94
C GLU A 166 -3.09 11.91 -14.10
N PRO A 167 -3.73 10.77 -13.80
CA PRO A 167 -4.45 10.03 -14.83
C PRO A 167 -5.50 10.96 -15.43
N SER A 168 -5.67 10.93 -16.73
CA SER A 168 -6.77 11.61 -17.39
C SER A 168 -8.10 11.17 -16.76
N LYS A 169 -9.14 12.00 -16.82
CA LYS A 169 -10.47 11.65 -16.29
C LYS A 169 -10.98 10.32 -16.86
N ASP A 170 -10.60 10.00 -18.09
CA ASP A 170 -10.99 8.77 -18.77
C ASP A 170 -10.21 7.54 -18.24
N GLU A 171 -8.93 7.69 -17.90
CA GLU A 171 -8.15 6.63 -17.24
C GLU A 171 -8.64 6.36 -15.82
N ALA A 172 -8.95 7.41 -15.06
CA ALA A 172 -9.51 7.26 -13.72
C ALA A 172 -10.87 6.53 -13.76
N ARG A 173 -11.73 6.86 -14.74
CA ARG A 173 -13.02 6.18 -14.96
C ARG A 173 -12.83 4.73 -15.40
N PHE A 174 -11.91 4.46 -16.32
CA PHE A 174 -11.58 3.11 -16.80
C PHE A 174 -11.04 2.22 -15.67
N LEU A 175 -10.21 2.79 -14.79
CA LEU A 175 -9.70 2.11 -13.61
C LEU A 175 -10.83 1.78 -12.63
N ASP A 176 -11.76 2.71 -12.45
CA ASP A 176 -12.91 2.56 -11.56
C ASP A 176 -13.88 1.47 -12.05
N GLU A 177 -14.20 1.46 -13.33
CA GLU A 177 -15.05 0.46 -13.97
C GLU A 177 -14.42 -0.94 -13.91
N ARG A 178 -13.13 -1.08 -14.21
CA ARG A 178 -12.44 -2.37 -14.17
C ARG A 178 -12.15 -2.93 -12.78
N LEU A 179 -12.03 -2.09 -11.77
CA LEU A 179 -11.90 -2.53 -10.38
C LEU A 179 -13.22 -3.08 -9.82
N ASN A 180 -14.35 -2.72 -10.44
CA ASN A 180 -15.69 -3.20 -10.03
C ASN A 180 -16.10 -4.52 -10.70
N ASP A 181 -15.48 -4.90 -11.84
CA ASP A 181 -15.83 -6.10 -12.62
C ASP A 181 -15.14 -7.39 -12.12
N PHE A 182 -14.50 -7.36 -10.95
CA PHE A 182 -13.81 -8.47 -10.33
C PHE A 182 -14.17 -8.56 -8.84
#